data_68fd26b28a6f21128c137f371d5e7453
#
_entry.id   68fd26b28a6f21128c137f371d5e7453
#
_cell.length_a   1.000
_cell.length_b   1.000
_cell.length_c   1.000
_cell.angle_alpha   90.00
_cell.angle_beta   90.00
_cell.angle_gamma   90.00
#
_symmetry.space_group_name_H-M   'P 1'
#
loop_
_entity.id
_entity.type
_entity.pdbx_description
1 polymer ?
#
loop_
_entity_poly.entity_id
_entity_poly.type
_entity_poly.pdbx_seq_one_letter_code
_entity_poly.pdbx_strand_id
1 'polypeptide(L)'
;MSAHISNIRPAPDQVIVDIANYVADYEIQSDEAYDTARNCLIDTLGCGFEALDYPACKKILGPVIEGTVVPTGAKVPGTNFQLDPILAAFNIGAMIRWLDFNDTWLAAEWGHPSDNLGGILAVTDYLSRKNVAEGKAPLTVKDVLTAMIKAHEIQGVLALENSFNRVGLDHVILVKIASTAVVTKLLGGTKEDIINAVSNAFVDGQSLRTYRHSPNTGSRKSWAAGDATSRAVRLAWMTMQGEMGYPGALTAKTWGFYDVLFKGKPFTFQRDYGSYVMEQVLFKISFPAEFHAQTAVECAFQLYQEVGHKLQTTSQIAAIDKIVITTHESAIRIIDKTGPLDNPADRDHCIQYMAAIGLLKGNLTAKDYEDSVASDPRIDSLREKMVCVEKAEYTRDYLDPEKRSIANAIQIFFKDGTQSSNIAVEYPIGHRRRREEGIPELVKKFKVNLARRFDDNKQKEILDLCLNQSKLENTAVSDFVDMMTF
;
A
#
# COMPACT_ATOMS: atom_id res chain seq x y z
N MET A 1 50.49 -8.07 -4.91
CA MET A 1 50.50 -6.61 -4.73
C MET A 1 49.14 -6.25 -4.09
N SER A 2 49.14 -5.80 -2.82
CA SER A 2 47.96 -5.27 -2.20
C SER A 2 47.62 -3.96 -2.92
N ALA A 3 46.47 -3.93 -3.61
CA ALA A 3 45.98 -2.68 -4.19
C ALA A 3 45.77 -1.68 -3.04
N HIS A 4 46.48 -0.55 -3.08
CA HIS A 4 46.24 0.54 -2.16
C HIS A 4 44.81 1.03 -2.36
N ILE A 5 43.97 0.82 -1.37
CA ILE A 5 42.59 1.33 -1.37
C ILE A 5 42.67 2.83 -1.03
N SER A 6 42.23 3.68 -1.96
CA SER A 6 42.13 5.11 -1.71
C SER A 6 41.01 5.38 -0.69
N ASN A 7 41.26 6.22 0.31
CA ASN A 7 40.28 6.67 1.28
C ASN A 7 39.58 7.97 0.86
N ILE A 8 39.75 8.39 -0.40
CA ILE A 8 38.99 9.53 -0.97
C ILE A 8 37.53 9.08 -1.20
N ARG A 9 36.59 9.80 -0.59
CA ARG A 9 35.17 9.53 -0.80
C ARG A 9 34.78 9.89 -2.23
N PRO A 10 34.06 8.99 -2.95
CA PRO A 10 33.51 9.31 -4.26
C PRO A 10 32.38 10.34 -4.15
N ALA A 11 31.93 10.86 -5.29
CA ALA A 11 30.65 11.57 -5.35
C ALA A 11 29.50 10.63 -4.93
N PRO A 12 28.41 11.15 -4.36
CA PRO A 12 27.24 10.35 -4.04
C PRO A 12 26.65 9.67 -5.29
N ASP A 13 26.06 8.49 -5.10
CA ASP A 13 25.35 7.76 -6.15
C ASP A 13 24.27 8.61 -6.80
N GLN A 14 24.26 8.71 -8.14
CA GLN A 14 23.40 9.63 -8.88
C GLN A 14 21.91 9.42 -8.58
N VAL A 15 21.46 8.18 -8.45
CA VAL A 15 20.06 7.86 -8.08
C VAL A 15 19.65 8.54 -6.77
N ILE A 16 20.53 8.58 -5.78
CA ILE A 16 20.26 9.23 -4.50
C ILE A 16 20.26 10.76 -4.65
N VAL A 17 21.14 11.29 -5.47
CA VAL A 17 21.17 12.72 -5.82
C VAL A 17 19.89 13.14 -6.54
N ASP A 18 19.39 12.34 -7.48
CA ASP A 18 18.17 12.62 -8.23
C ASP A 18 16.93 12.62 -7.31
N ILE A 19 16.85 11.67 -6.38
CA ILE A 19 15.81 11.66 -5.34
C ILE A 19 15.88 12.94 -4.49
N ALA A 20 17.07 13.33 -4.05
CA ALA A 20 17.24 14.52 -3.21
C ALA A 20 16.88 15.81 -3.95
N ASN A 21 17.29 15.94 -5.21
CA ASN A 21 16.92 17.08 -6.06
C ASN A 21 15.41 17.16 -6.26
N TYR A 22 14.77 16.03 -6.56
CA TYR A 22 13.32 15.98 -6.71
C TYR A 22 12.59 16.41 -5.43
N VAL A 23 12.98 15.85 -4.29
CA VAL A 23 12.32 16.18 -3.01
C VAL A 23 12.54 17.64 -2.61
N ALA A 24 13.74 18.16 -2.84
CA ALA A 24 14.08 19.52 -2.42
C ALA A 24 13.51 20.62 -3.33
N ASP A 25 13.57 20.42 -4.65
CA ASP A 25 13.37 21.52 -5.62
C ASP A 25 12.12 21.38 -6.46
N TYR A 26 11.60 20.18 -6.68
CA TYR A 26 10.45 20.01 -7.58
C TYR A 26 9.18 20.56 -6.92
N GLU A 27 8.50 21.45 -7.62
CA GLU A 27 7.20 21.99 -7.24
C GLU A 27 6.09 21.27 -8.00
N ILE A 28 5.15 20.68 -7.26
CA ILE A 28 4.02 19.98 -7.84
C ILE A 28 3.01 21.01 -8.35
N GLN A 29 2.72 20.95 -9.66
CA GLN A 29 1.80 21.87 -10.34
C GLN A 29 0.46 21.21 -10.71
N SER A 30 0.33 19.88 -10.51
CA SER A 30 -0.84 19.10 -10.94
C SER A 30 -1.96 19.18 -9.90
N ASP A 31 -3.05 19.83 -10.22
CA ASP A 31 -4.28 19.82 -9.42
C ASP A 31 -4.84 18.38 -9.31
N GLU A 32 -4.76 17.57 -10.39
CA GLU A 32 -5.16 16.17 -10.39
C GLU A 32 -4.39 15.36 -9.34
N ALA A 33 -3.09 15.63 -9.18
CA ALA A 33 -2.28 14.96 -8.18
C ALA A 33 -2.72 15.32 -6.75
N TYR A 34 -3.05 16.58 -6.48
CA TYR A 34 -3.56 17.00 -5.17
C TYR A 34 -4.95 16.46 -4.87
N ASP A 35 -5.86 16.46 -5.84
CA ASP A 35 -7.20 15.84 -5.70
C ASP A 35 -7.10 14.34 -5.43
N THR A 36 -6.21 13.65 -6.15
CA THR A 36 -5.97 12.23 -5.94
C THR A 36 -5.31 11.96 -4.60
N ALA A 37 -4.36 12.78 -4.17
CA ALA A 37 -3.71 12.67 -2.86
C ALA A 37 -4.71 12.84 -1.71
N ARG A 38 -5.66 13.79 -1.82
CA ARG A 38 -6.78 13.93 -0.86
C ARG A 38 -7.60 12.65 -0.80
N ASN A 39 -8.01 12.11 -1.95
CA ASN A 39 -8.79 10.86 -2.01
C ASN A 39 -7.99 9.69 -1.42
N CYS A 40 -6.68 9.62 -1.70
CA CYS A 40 -5.79 8.62 -1.14
C CYS A 40 -5.66 8.76 0.39
N LEU A 41 -5.52 9.98 0.91
CA LEU A 41 -5.44 10.27 2.34
C LEU A 41 -6.69 9.77 3.09
N ILE A 42 -7.89 10.13 2.62
CA ILE A 42 -9.13 9.75 3.29
C ILE A 42 -9.41 8.26 3.19
N ASP A 43 -9.14 7.64 2.03
CA ASP A 43 -9.26 6.19 1.83
C ASP A 43 -8.35 5.43 2.78
N THR A 44 -7.09 5.84 2.85
CA THR A 44 -6.05 5.22 3.68
C THR A 44 -6.37 5.33 5.16
N LEU A 45 -6.77 6.50 5.65
CA LEU A 45 -7.20 6.69 7.04
C LEU A 45 -8.45 5.84 7.34
N GLY A 46 -9.41 5.80 6.42
CA GLY A 46 -10.59 4.94 6.54
C GLY A 46 -10.22 3.46 6.71
N CYS A 47 -9.25 2.95 5.94
CA CYS A 47 -8.74 1.58 6.12
C CYS A 47 -8.15 1.37 7.52
N GLY A 48 -7.44 2.38 8.05
CA GLY A 48 -6.92 2.34 9.42
C GLY A 48 -8.04 2.26 10.47
N PHE A 49 -9.12 3.00 10.30
CA PHE A 49 -10.27 2.94 11.22
C PHE A 49 -10.95 1.58 11.22
N GLU A 50 -11.11 0.94 10.07
CA GLU A 50 -11.63 -0.43 9.99
C GLU A 50 -10.68 -1.43 10.64
N ALA A 51 -9.37 -1.29 10.46
CA ALA A 51 -8.37 -2.18 11.05
C ALA A 51 -8.43 -2.24 12.58
N LEU A 52 -8.88 -1.16 13.23
CA LEU A 52 -9.06 -1.09 14.68
C LEU A 52 -10.23 -1.97 15.20
N ASP A 53 -11.04 -2.58 14.35
CA ASP A 53 -12.01 -3.61 14.76
C ASP A 53 -11.35 -4.97 14.97
N TYR A 54 -10.13 -5.16 14.49
CA TYR A 54 -9.41 -6.44 14.52
C TYR A 54 -8.44 -6.53 15.72
N PRO A 55 -8.68 -7.45 16.68
CA PRO A 55 -7.80 -7.62 17.83
C PRO A 55 -6.34 -7.90 17.45
N ALA A 56 -6.14 -8.63 16.33
CA ALA A 56 -4.82 -8.95 15.81
C ALA A 56 -4.03 -7.71 15.37
N CYS A 57 -4.70 -6.65 14.90
CA CYS A 57 -4.09 -5.35 14.64
C CYS A 57 -3.81 -4.62 15.96
N LYS A 58 -4.83 -4.46 16.80
CA LYS A 58 -4.73 -3.66 18.04
C LYS A 58 -3.64 -4.13 18.97
N LYS A 59 -3.36 -5.43 19.06
CA LYS A 59 -2.36 -5.99 20.00
C LYS A 59 -0.93 -5.52 19.77
N ILE A 60 -0.63 -4.94 18.58
CA ILE A 60 0.71 -4.42 18.24
C ILE A 60 0.78 -2.90 18.23
N LEU A 61 -0.33 -2.23 18.55
CA LEU A 61 -0.42 -0.77 18.58
C LEU A 61 -0.25 -0.26 20.02
N GLY A 62 0.01 1.03 20.14
CA GLY A 62 0.18 1.73 21.40
C GLY A 62 1.64 1.94 21.81
N PRO A 63 1.86 2.51 23.00
CA PRO A 63 3.19 2.66 23.56
C PRO A 63 3.76 1.29 23.98
N VAL A 64 5.09 1.12 23.91
CA VAL A 64 5.77 -0.10 24.39
C VAL A 64 5.59 -0.28 25.90
N ILE A 65 5.58 0.84 26.64
CA ILE A 65 5.27 0.86 28.08
C ILE A 65 3.85 1.41 28.21
N GLU A 66 2.95 0.57 28.72
CA GLU A 66 1.53 0.94 28.90
C GLU A 66 1.39 2.24 29.71
N GLY A 67 0.46 3.11 29.28
CA GLY A 67 0.20 4.39 29.92
C GLY A 67 1.19 5.51 29.56
N THR A 68 2.22 5.23 28.75
CA THR A 68 3.13 6.29 28.28
C THR A 68 2.41 7.25 27.35
N VAL A 69 2.51 8.55 27.66
CA VAL A 69 2.08 9.66 26.81
C VAL A 69 3.29 10.57 26.59
N VAL A 70 3.62 10.86 25.33
CA VAL A 70 4.72 11.76 24.98
C VAL A 70 4.19 13.19 24.85
N PRO A 71 4.57 14.12 25.74
CA PRO A 71 4.15 15.52 25.63
C PRO A 71 4.52 16.10 24.24
N THR A 72 3.57 16.76 23.58
CA THR A 72 3.73 17.28 22.20
C THR A 72 4.09 16.20 21.15
N GLY A 73 3.99 14.92 21.47
CA GLY A 73 4.19 13.82 20.53
C GLY A 73 3.10 13.75 19.47
N ALA A 74 3.33 12.90 18.45
CA ALA A 74 2.36 12.65 17.40
C ALA A 74 1.17 11.81 17.89
N LYS A 75 -0.05 12.17 17.49
CA LYS A 75 -1.25 11.39 17.80
C LYS A 75 -1.55 10.37 16.70
N VAL A 76 -2.14 9.26 17.09
CA VAL A 76 -2.52 8.17 16.21
C VAL A 76 -4.03 8.25 15.95
N PRO A 77 -4.49 8.54 14.71
CA PRO A 77 -5.92 8.67 14.40
C PRO A 77 -6.74 7.43 14.79
N GLY A 78 -7.95 7.65 15.28
CA GLY A 78 -8.86 6.59 15.74
C GLY A 78 -8.50 6.00 17.12
N THR A 79 -7.51 6.56 17.81
CA THR A 79 -7.05 6.11 19.14
C THR A 79 -6.88 7.30 20.10
N ASN A 80 -6.48 7.01 21.33
CA ASN A 80 -6.05 8.00 22.31
C ASN A 80 -4.51 8.04 22.47
N PHE A 81 -3.76 7.41 21.59
CA PHE A 81 -2.31 7.33 21.69
C PHE A 81 -1.64 8.63 21.24
N GLN A 82 -0.71 9.12 22.06
CA GLN A 82 0.20 10.22 21.74
C GLN A 82 1.64 9.76 22.01
N LEU A 83 2.41 9.56 20.95
CA LEU A 83 3.66 8.81 20.95
C LEU A 83 4.80 9.65 20.36
N ASP A 84 6.04 9.20 20.54
CA ASP A 84 7.14 9.72 19.75
C ASP A 84 6.90 9.45 18.25
N PRO A 85 7.44 10.27 17.33
CA PRO A 85 7.13 10.16 15.91
C PRO A 85 7.52 8.82 15.28
N ILE A 86 8.55 8.11 15.80
CA ILE A 86 8.98 6.82 15.26
C ILE A 86 7.93 5.75 15.57
N LEU A 87 7.48 5.70 16.81
CA LEU A 87 6.46 4.74 17.24
C LEU A 87 5.08 5.09 16.68
N ALA A 88 4.73 6.38 16.58
CA ALA A 88 3.51 6.83 15.92
C ALA A 88 3.48 6.41 14.44
N ALA A 89 4.61 6.56 13.72
CA ALA A 89 4.74 6.12 12.34
C ALA A 89 4.50 4.61 12.17
N PHE A 90 5.02 3.79 13.11
CA PHE A 90 4.73 2.35 13.13
C PHE A 90 3.24 2.08 13.33
N ASN A 91 2.63 2.72 14.32
CA ASN A 91 1.22 2.52 14.64
C ASN A 91 0.32 2.88 13.45
N ILE A 92 0.47 4.09 12.90
CA ILE A 92 -0.30 4.56 11.75
C ILE A 92 -0.05 3.64 10.54
N GLY A 93 1.22 3.35 10.23
CA GLY A 93 1.59 2.50 9.10
C GLY A 93 1.06 1.06 9.22
N ALA A 94 1.05 0.49 10.42
CA ALA A 94 0.50 -0.84 10.65
C ALA A 94 -1.03 -0.87 10.48
N MET A 95 -1.76 0.09 11.05
CA MET A 95 -3.22 0.10 10.96
C MET A 95 -3.73 0.38 9.54
N ILE A 96 -3.14 1.31 8.80
CA ILE A 96 -3.59 1.63 7.45
C ILE A 96 -3.35 0.49 6.46
N ARG A 97 -2.34 -0.35 6.71
CA ARG A 97 -1.96 -1.48 5.84
C ARG A 97 -2.58 -2.81 6.27
N TRP A 98 -3.19 -2.87 7.46
CA TRP A 98 -3.59 -4.13 8.09
C TRP A 98 -4.46 -5.02 7.20
N LEU A 99 -5.47 -4.44 6.56
CA LEU A 99 -6.47 -5.15 5.77
C LEU A 99 -6.12 -5.32 4.30
N ASP A 100 -4.93 -4.87 3.87
CA ASP A 100 -4.59 -4.81 2.45
C ASP A 100 -5.67 -4.10 1.60
N PHE A 101 -6.21 -2.99 2.12
CA PHE A 101 -7.36 -2.31 1.55
C PHE A 101 -7.07 -0.85 1.15
N ASN A 102 -5.86 -0.36 1.40
CA ASN A 102 -5.34 0.92 0.92
C ASN A 102 -4.93 0.83 -0.57
N ASP A 103 -4.45 1.93 -1.13
CA ASP A 103 -4.07 2.05 -2.54
C ASP A 103 -3.10 0.97 -3.02
N THR A 104 -2.87 0.92 -4.33
CA THR A 104 -1.91 -0.01 -4.93
C THR A 104 -1.21 0.62 -6.14
N TRP A 105 0.05 0.28 -6.34
CA TRP A 105 0.83 0.54 -7.53
C TRP A 105 1.34 -0.75 -8.13
N LEU A 106 1.10 -0.96 -9.44
CA LEU A 106 1.51 -2.17 -10.15
C LEU A 106 2.46 -1.82 -11.30
N ALA A 107 3.64 -2.44 -11.29
CA ALA A 107 4.67 -2.27 -12.30
C ALA A 107 5.59 -3.51 -12.31
N ALA A 108 6.89 -3.40 -12.64
CA ALA A 108 7.85 -4.49 -12.46
C ALA A 108 7.97 -4.91 -10.97
N GLU A 109 7.88 -3.95 -10.06
CA GLU A 109 7.55 -4.17 -8.66
C GLU A 109 6.15 -3.62 -8.39
N TRP A 110 5.46 -4.15 -7.38
CA TRP A 110 4.19 -3.65 -6.89
C TRP A 110 4.31 -3.24 -5.43
N GLY A 111 3.37 -2.44 -4.96
CA GLY A 111 3.36 -1.96 -3.58
C GLY A 111 2.17 -1.07 -3.31
N HIS A 112 2.21 -0.44 -2.15
CA HIS A 112 1.16 0.43 -1.63
C HIS A 112 1.81 1.77 -1.24
N PRO A 113 1.87 2.74 -2.16
CA PRO A 113 2.58 3.99 -1.86
C PRO A 113 1.99 4.79 -0.70
N SER A 114 0.70 4.64 -0.38
CA SER A 114 0.11 5.24 0.82
C SER A 114 0.67 4.70 2.14
N ASP A 115 1.42 3.59 2.11
CA ASP A 115 2.17 3.07 3.27
C ASP A 115 3.16 4.11 3.84
N ASN A 116 3.58 5.07 3.00
CA ASN A 116 4.43 6.19 3.42
C ASN A 116 3.70 7.17 4.37
N LEU A 117 2.36 7.17 4.40
CA LEU A 117 1.57 8.06 5.24
C LEU A 117 1.91 7.91 6.73
N GLY A 118 2.27 6.69 7.18
CA GLY A 118 2.64 6.47 8.57
C GLY A 118 3.73 7.43 9.06
N GLY A 119 4.85 7.49 8.34
CA GLY A 119 5.94 8.40 8.66
C GLY A 119 5.61 9.88 8.37
N ILE A 120 4.95 10.14 7.25
CA ILE A 120 4.57 11.51 6.86
C ILE A 120 3.65 12.14 7.90
N LEU A 121 2.55 11.47 8.26
CA LEU A 121 1.56 12.02 9.18
C LEU A 121 2.12 12.15 10.61
N ALA A 122 2.86 11.15 11.08
CA ALA A 122 3.47 11.20 12.40
C ALA A 122 4.44 12.38 12.55
N VAL A 123 5.29 12.62 11.54
CA VAL A 123 6.27 13.71 11.60
C VAL A 123 5.61 15.08 11.42
N THR A 124 4.67 15.21 10.51
CA THR A 124 3.98 16.49 10.29
C THR A 124 3.09 16.88 11.47
N ASP A 125 2.41 15.93 12.11
CA ASP A 125 1.63 16.17 13.32
C ASP A 125 2.54 16.60 14.48
N TYR A 126 3.64 15.87 14.72
CA TYR A 126 4.64 16.23 15.72
C TYR A 126 5.19 17.66 15.51
N LEU A 127 5.61 17.98 14.27
CA LEU A 127 6.17 19.29 13.95
C LEU A 127 5.11 20.39 14.07
N SER A 128 3.87 20.12 13.66
CA SER A 128 2.76 21.06 13.80
C SER A 128 2.54 21.41 15.28
N ARG A 129 2.45 20.39 16.15
CA ARG A 129 2.30 20.60 17.61
C ARG A 129 3.48 21.32 18.24
N LYS A 130 4.71 20.95 17.86
CA LYS A 130 5.93 21.61 18.32
C LYS A 130 5.94 23.08 17.90
N ASN A 131 5.63 23.36 16.64
CA ASN A 131 5.60 24.73 16.14
C ASN A 131 4.57 25.58 16.89
N VAL A 132 3.37 25.07 17.10
CA VAL A 132 2.32 25.77 17.88
C VAL A 132 2.82 26.04 19.31
N ALA A 133 3.43 25.06 19.97
CA ALA A 133 3.97 25.22 21.33
C ALA A 133 5.10 26.28 21.38
N GLU A 134 5.85 26.45 20.30
CA GLU A 134 6.91 27.45 20.15
C GLU A 134 6.42 28.82 19.61
N GLY A 135 5.10 28.99 19.39
CA GLY A 135 4.52 30.21 18.82
C GLY A 135 4.81 30.40 17.32
N LYS A 136 5.13 29.32 16.60
CA LYS A 136 5.38 29.29 15.15
C LYS A 136 4.15 28.79 14.39
N ALA A 137 4.09 29.08 13.09
CA ALA A 137 3.04 28.55 12.23
C ALA A 137 3.10 27.02 12.17
N PRO A 138 1.96 26.31 12.30
CA PRO A 138 1.90 24.87 12.13
C PRO A 138 2.14 24.47 10.66
N LEU A 139 2.49 23.20 10.43
CA LEU A 139 2.38 22.62 9.11
C LEU A 139 0.89 22.41 8.79
N THR A 140 0.56 22.43 7.50
CA THR A 140 -0.81 22.26 7.01
C THR A 140 -0.98 20.88 6.34
N VAL A 141 -2.22 20.48 6.13
CA VAL A 141 -2.50 19.23 5.39
C VAL A 141 -1.96 19.28 3.96
N LYS A 142 -1.78 20.48 3.37
CA LYS A 142 -1.09 20.61 2.08
C LYS A 142 0.34 20.07 2.13
N ASP A 143 1.05 20.26 3.22
CA ASP A 143 2.39 19.68 3.40
C ASP A 143 2.33 18.15 3.43
N VAL A 144 1.30 17.58 4.06
CA VAL A 144 1.05 16.13 4.05
C VAL A 144 0.79 15.63 2.64
N LEU A 145 -0.13 16.26 1.90
CA LEU A 145 -0.46 15.87 0.51
C LEU A 145 0.75 15.98 -0.41
N THR A 146 1.52 17.07 -0.29
CA THR A 146 2.76 17.27 -1.06
C THR A 146 3.78 16.16 -0.79
N ALA A 147 3.98 15.80 0.47
CA ALA A 147 4.88 14.72 0.86
C ALA A 147 4.37 13.35 0.38
N MET A 148 3.05 13.11 0.42
CA MET A 148 2.45 11.89 -0.15
C MET A 148 2.70 11.78 -1.65
N ILE A 149 2.45 12.86 -2.41
CA ILE A 149 2.69 12.86 -3.87
C ILE A 149 4.16 12.54 -4.16
N LYS A 150 5.10 13.18 -3.46
CA LYS A 150 6.53 12.94 -3.65
C LYS A 150 6.95 11.52 -3.25
N ALA A 151 6.42 10.98 -2.16
CA ALA A 151 6.72 9.61 -1.74
C ALA A 151 6.15 8.58 -2.72
N HIS A 152 4.93 8.79 -3.22
CA HIS A 152 4.34 7.96 -4.27
C HIS A 152 5.23 7.93 -5.52
N GLU A 153 5.68 9.10 -5.95
CA GLU A 153 6.52 9.22 -7.15
C GLU A 153 7.86 8.50 -6.99
N ILE A 154 8.57 8.71 -5.88
CA ILE A 154 9.85 8.02 -5.62
C ILE A 154 9.66 6.51 -5.62
N GLN A 155 8.69 6.03 -4.86
CA GLN A 155 8.40 4.60 -4.76
C GLN A 155 7.99 4.01 -6.10
N GLY A 156 7.06 4.67 -6.80
CA GLY A 156 6.47 4.13 -8.01
C GLY A 156 7.39 4.20 -9.22
N VAL A 157 8.18 5.27 -9.38
CA VAL A 157 9.17 5.38 -10.48
C VAL A 157 10.28 4.36 -10.31
N LEU A 158 10.80 4.15 -9.09
CA LEU A 158 11.74 3.06 -8.81
C LEU A 158 11.15 1.68 -9.14
N ALA A 159 9.85 1.49 -8.90
CA ALA A 159 9.15 0.23 -9.14
C ALA A 159 8.84 -0.05 -10.62
N LEU A 160 8.89 0.97 -11.50
CA LEU A 160 8.48 0.81 -12.91
C LEU A 160 9.27 -0.30 -13.63
N GLU A 161 10.58 -0.34 -13.47
CA GLU A 161 11.45 -1.29 -14.15
C GLU A 161 12.30 -2.16 -13.21
N ASN A 162 12.34 -1.85 -11.91
CA ASN A 162 13.19 -2.54 -10.95
C ASN A 162 12.36 -3.48 -10.08
N SER A 163 12.51 -4.78 -10.30
CA SER A 163 11.76 -5.82 -9.58
C SER A 163 12.54 -6.32 -8.37
N PHE A 164 12.21 -5.83 -7.20
CA PHE A 164 12.79 -6.23 -5.91
C PHE A 164 12.36 -7.64 -5.51
N ASN A 165 11.12 -8.03 -5.82
CA ASN A 165 10.63 -9.38 -5.55
C ASN A 165 11.42 -10.47 -6.28
N ARG A 166 11.96 -10.20 -7.48
CA ARG A 166 12.76 -11.16 -8.25
C ARG A 166 14.15 -11.42 -7.66
N VAL A 167 14.59 -10.59 -6.72
CA VAL A 167 15.83 -10.79 -5.96
C VAL A 167 15.57 -11.18 -4.51
N GLY A 168 14.31 -11.44 -4.15
CA GLY A 168 13.91 -11.92 -2.81
C GLY A 168 13.67 -10.82 -1.79
N LEU A 169 13.65 -9.55 -2.21
CA LEU A 169 13.35 -8.41 -1.36
C LEU A 169 11.85 -8.08 -1.39
N ASP A 170 11.34 -7.59 -0.28
CA ASP A 170 9.97 -7.09 -0.20
C ASP A 170 9.89 -5.63 -0.66
N HIS A 171 8.77 -5.26 -1.28
CA HIS A 171 8.51 -3.90 -1.79
C HIS A 171 8.56 -2.81 -0.70
N VAL A 172 8.45 -3.17 0.58
CA VAL A 172 8.53 -2.19 1.68
C VAL A 172 9.92 -1.52 1.80
N ILE A 173 10.94 -2.04 1.13
CA ILE A 173 12.21 -1.30 0.96
C ILE A 173 11.96 0.05 0.29
N LEU A 174 11.07 0.10 -0.72
CA LEU A 174 10.71 1.33 -1.42
C LEU A 174 9.97 2.32 -0.52
N VAL A 175 9.10 1.81 0.38
CA VAL A 175 8.46 2.63 1.43
C VAL A 175 9.53 3.25 2.33
N LYS A 176 10.53 2.48 2.77
CA LYS A 176 11.61 3.00 3.61
C LYS A 176 12.39 4.10 2.89
N ILE A 177 12.76 3.90 1.63
CA ILE A 177 13.51 4.88 0.82
C ILE A 177 12.71 6.16 0.63
N ALA A 178 11.47 6.05 0.15
CA ALA A 178 10.62 7.20 -0.14
C ALA A 178 10.25 7.98 1.13
N SER A 179 9.84 7.29 2.20
CA SER A 179 9.57 7.92 3.50
C SER A 179 10.82 8.63 4.04
N THR A 180 12.02 8.02 3.95
CA THR A 180 13.24 8.66 4.44
C THR A 180 13.50 9.99 3.73
N ALA A 181 13.37 10.01 2.41
CA ALA A 181 13.60 11.22 1.62
C ALA A 181 12.65 12.37 2.01
N VAL A 182 11.34 12.09 2.01
CA VAL A 182 10.33 13.14 2.29
C VAL A 182 10.31 13.56 3.75
N VAL A 183 10.50 12.63 4.70
CA VAL A 183 10.56 12.93 6.13
C VAL A 183 11.78 13.78 6.47
N THR A 184 12.95 13.50 5.87
CA THR A 184 14.15 14.35 6.06
C THR A 184 13.86 15.79 5.64
N LYS A 185 13.18 15.99 4.50
CA LYS A 185 12.76 17.31 4.05
C LYS A 185 11.80 17.99 5.02
N LEU A 186 10.79 17.26 5.51
CA LEU A 186 9.83 17.77 6.50
C LEU A 186 10.50 18.22 7.79
N LEU A 187 11.53 17.49 8.24
CA LEU A 187 12.34 17.87 9.40
C LEU A 187 13.25 19.09 9.17
N GLY A 188 13.21 19.69 7.97
CA GLY A 188 14.01 20.86 7.61
C GLY A 188 15.36 20.53 6.98
N GLY A 189 15.58 19.26 6.59
CA GLY A 189 16.84 18.82 5.98
C GLY A 189 17.12 19.48 4.63
N THR A 190 18.41 19.72 4.37
CA THR A 190 18.96 20.19 3.10
C THR A 190 19.02 19.03 2.09
N LYS A 191 19.40 19.31 0.85
CA LYS A 191 19.68 18.24 -0.15
C LYS A 191 20.75 17.27 0.32
N GLU A 192 21.79 17.78 0.96
CA GLU A 192 22.87 16.95 1.51
C GLU A 192 22.35 16.03 2.62
N ASP A 193 21.50 16.54 3.51
CA ASP A 193 20.85 15.72 4.53
C ASP A 193 19.96 14.62 3.91
N ILE A 194 19.22 14.94 2.84
CA ILE A 194 18.41 13.94 2.14
C ILE A 194 19.30 12.88 1.49
N ILE A 195 20.41 13.27 0.85
CA ILE A 195 21.40 12.31 0.30
C ILE A 195 21.93 11.40 1.40
N ASN A 196 22.34 11.96 2.53
CA ASN A 196 22.88 11.21 3.65
C ASN A 196 21.82 10.24 4.23
N ALA A 197 20.60 10.70 4.47
CA ALA A 197 19.52 9.88 5.01
C ALA A 197 19.10 8.74 4.06
N VAL A 198 18.94 9.03 2.77
CA VAL A 198 18.55 8.02 1.76
C VAL A 198 19.67 6.99 1.55
N SER A 199 20.94 7.39 1.61
CA SER A 199 22.05 6.45 1.57
C SER A 199 22.00 5.46 2.75
N ASN A 200 21.69 5.94 3.94
CA ASN A 200 21.46 5.10 5.12
C ASN A 200 20.26 4.15 4.93
N ALA A 201 19.19 4.59 4.24
CA ALA A 201 18.04 3.73 3.97
C ALA A 201 18.39 2.56 3.03
N PHE A 202 19.37 2.69 2.16
CA PHE A 202 19.90 1.59 1.35
C PHE A 202 20.85 0.68 2.12
N VAL A 203 21.61 1.22 3.07
CA VAL A 203 22.54 0.45 3.91
C VAL A 203 21.83 -0.33 5.01
N ASP A 204 20.77 0.26 5.60
CA ASP A 204 19.99 -0.37 6.68
C ASP A 204 19.34 -1.69 6.23
N GLY A 205 19.24 -2.67 7.13
CA GLY A 205 18.72 -4.00 6.87
C GLY A 205 17.42 -4.02 6.04
N GLN A 206 17.39 -4.87 5.01
CA GLN A 206 16.28 -4.96 4.08
C GLN A 206 15.33 -6.09 4.46
N SER A 207 14.02 -5.89 4.21
CA SER A 207 13.02 -6.94 4.44
C SER A 207 13.11 -8.02 3.36
N LEU A 208 13.29 -9.28 3.79
CA LEU A 208 13.15 -10.44 2.92
C LEU A 208 11.65 -10.72 2.68
N ARG A 209 11.34 -11.21 1.48
CA ARG A 209 9.95 -11.46 1.05
C ARG A 209 9.36 -12.77 1.56
N THR A 210 10.09 -13.58 2.31
CA THR A 210 9.68 -14.91 2.79
C THR A 210 8.26 -14.95 3.37
N TYR A 211 7.89 -13.94 4.17
CA TYR A 211 6.58 -13.87 4.85
C TYR A 211 5.38 -13.55 3.92
N ARG A 212 5.60 -13.42 2.61
CA ARG A 212 4.53 -13.29 1.60
C ARG A 212 4.38 -14.53 0.73
N HIS A 213 5.23 -15.52 0.92
CA HIS A 213 5.24 -16.74 0.10
C HIS A 213 4.91 -17.97 0.93
N SER A 214 4.04 -18.82 0.36
CA SER A 214 3.72 -20.14 0.90
C SER A 214 4.99 -20.98 1.06
N PRO A 215 5.15 -21.74 2.17
CA PRO A 215 4.22 -21.91 3.29
C PRO A 215 4.40 -20.91 4.43
N ASN A 216 5.18 -19.85 4.25
CA ASN A 216 5.58 -18.89 5.31
C ASN A 216 4.71 -17.64 5.36
N THR A 217 3.61 -17.55 4.61
CA THR A 217 2.73 -16.39 4.62
C THR A 217 2.19 -16.14 6.02
N GLY A 218 2.30 -14.89 6.49
CA GLY A 218 1.89 -14.56 7.85
C GLY A 218 1.62 -13.09 8.08
N SER A 219 1.20 -12.74 9.30
CA SER A 219 0.72 -11.41 9.69
C SER A 219 1.75 -10.29 9.52
N ARG A 220 3.05 -10.60 9.41
CA ARG A 220 4.08 -9.58 9.12
C ARG A 220 3.75 -8.78 7.85
N LYS A 221 3.10 -9.39 6.85
CA LYS A 221 2.73 -8.68 5.63
C LYS A 221 1.85 -7.46 5.90
N SER A 222 1.06 -7.48 6.98
CA SER A 222 0.15 -6.39 7.36
C SER A 222 0.84 -5.25 8.11
N TRP A 223 1.99 -5.48 8.77
CA TRP A 223 2.69 -4.45 9.54
C TRP A 223 4.11 -4.13 9.05
N ALA A 224 4.60 -4.85 8.02
CA ALA A 224 5.95 -4.61 7.48
C ALA A 224 6.12 -3.19 6.92
N ALA A 225 5.07 -2.61 6.36
CA ALA A 225 5.10 -1.22 5.89
C ALA A 225 5.20 -0.23 7.05
N GLY A 226 4.48 -0.48 8.16
CA GLY A 226 4.63 0.30 9.38
C GLY A 226 6.05 0.25 9.95
N ASP A 227 6.67 -0.93 9.97
CA ASP A 227 8.10 -1.10 10.33
C ASP A 227 9.00 -0.29 9.39
N ALA A 228 8.78 -0.37 8.07
CA ALA A 228 9.59 0.34 7.07
C ALA A 228 9.52 1.87 7.21
N THR A 229 8.32 2.44 7.33
CA THR A 229 8.15 3.89 7.45
C THR A 229 8.63 4.41 8.82
N SER A 230 8.50 3.63 9.89
CA SER A 230 9.05 4.00 11.21
C SER A 230 10.58 4.00 11.22
N ARG A 231 11.21 3.04 10.55
CA ARG A 231 12.67 3.04 10.33
C ARG A 231 13.11 4.26 9.54
N ALA A 232 12.35 4.65 8.53
CA ALA A 232 12.62 5.86 7.75
C ALA A 232 12.63 7.12 8.62
N VAL A 233 11.65 7.28 9.52
CA VAL A 233 11.62 8.39 10.47
C VAL A 233 12.86 8.40 11.37
N ARG A 234 13.27 7.23 11.87
CA ARG A 234 14.47 7.09 12.69
C ARG A 234 15.73 7.47 11.93
N LEU A 235 15.91 7.01 10.70
CA LEU A 235 17.09 7.31 9.88
C LEU A 235 17.15 8.81 9.54
N ALA A 236 16.01 9.41 9.17
CA ALA A 236 15.91 10.84 8.95
C ALA A 236 16.29 11.63 10.21
N TRP A 237 15.76 11.25 11.36
CA TRP A 237 16.08 11.90 12.64
C TRP A 237 17.57 11.79 12.96
N MET A 238 18.19 10.62 12.82
CA MET A 238 19.63 10.43 13.07
C MET A 238 20.48 11.34 12.17
N THR A 239 20.12 11.43 10.90
CA THR A 239 20.81 12.33 9.96
C THR A 239 20.68 13.79 10.41
N MET A 240 19.50 14.21 10.87
CA MET A 240 19.28 15.57 11.38
C MET A 240 20.04 15.84 12.69
N GLN A 241 20.55 14.80 13.39
CA GLN A 241 21.49 14.94 14.51
C GLN A 241 22.96 14.98 14.06
N GLY A 242 23.24 14.95 12.76
CA GLY A 242 24.57 15.05 12.19
C GLY A 242 25.23 13.71 11.81
N GLU A 243 24.45 12.60 11.82
CA GLU A 243 24.98 11.33 11.32
C GLU A 243 25.23 11.40 9.82
N MET A 244 26.38 10.84 9.43
CA MET A 244 26.86 10.87 8.05
C MET A 244 26.16 9.84 7.17
N GLY A 245 26.16 10.10 5.87
CA GLY A 245 25.77 9.16 4.84
C GLY A 245 26.97 8.47 4.16
N TYR A 246 26.65 7.62 3.19
CA TYR A 246 27.58 6.76 2.47
C TYR A 246 27.44 6.99 0.95
N PRO A 247 28.36 7.73 0.31
CA PRO A 247 28.20 8.15 -1.09
C PRO A 247 28.08 6.98 -2.07
N GLY A 248 28.73 5.85 -1.80
CA GLY A 248 28.67 4.63 -2.62
C GLY A 248 27.71 3.57 -2.08
N ALA A 249 26.62 3.95 -1.41
CA ALA A 249 25.66 2.99 -0.84
C ALA A 249 25.10 2.00 -1.86
N LEU A 250 24.92 2.43 -3.11
CA LEU A 250 24.45 1.59 -4.22
C LEU A 250 25.59 0.92 -4.98
N THR A 251 26.64 1.67 -5.31
CA THR A 251 27.64 1.31 -6.34
C THR A 251 28.96 0.77 -5.78
N ALA A 252 29.20 0.83 -4.47
CA ALA A 252 30.41 0.32 -3.87
C ALA A 252 30.61 -1.16 -4.23
N LYS A 253 31.72 -1.47 -4.96
CA LYS A 253 31.99 -2.82 -5.40
C LYS A 253 32.11 -3.77 -4.21
N THR A 254 31.44 -4.92 -4.30
CA THR A 254 31.35 -5.97 -3.28
C THR A 254 30.44 -5.60 -2.10
N TRP A 255 30.33 -4.33 -1.72
CA TRP A 255 29.69 -3.87 -0.48
C TRP A 255 28.42 -3.05 -0.71
N GLY A 256 28.22 -2.52 -1.91
CA GLY A 256 27.06 -1.72 -2.28
C GLY A 256 25.82 -2.57 -2.56
N PHE A 257 24.67 -1.91 -2.50
CA PHE A 257 23.36 -2.53 -2.68
C PHE A 257 23.25 -3.34 -3.98
N TYR A 258 23.79 -2.81 -5.08
CA TYR A 258 23.72 -3.50 -6.38
C TYR A 258 24.42 -4.85 -6.36
N ASP A 259 25.65 -4.91 -5.85
CA ASP A 259 26.41 -6.15 -5.82
C ASP A 259 25.84 -7.15 -4.81
N VAL A 260 25.47 -6.67 -3.61
CA VAL A 260 25.04 -7.54 -2.51
C VAL A 260 23.62 -8.05 -2.71
N LEU A 261 22.66 -7.18 -3.11
CA LEU A 261 21.25 -7.48 -3.09
C LEU A 261 20.58 -7.48 -4.46
N PHE A 262 21.18 -6.86 -5.48
CA PHE A 262 20.55 -6.67 -6.78
C PHE A 262 21.27 -7.38 -7.94
N LYS A 263 22.06 -8.42 -7.62
CA LYS A 263 22.79 -9.24 -8.60
C LYS A 263 23.74 -8.44 -9.48
N GLY A 264 24.32 -7.36 -8.96
CA GLY A 264 25.25 -6.46 -9.66
C GLY A 264 24.57 -5.56 -10.70
N LYS A 265 23.25 -5.50 -10.75
CA LYS A 265 22.51 -4.71 -11.75
C LYS A 265 22.16 -3.33 -11.19
N PRO A 266 22.50 -2.22 -11.88
CA PRO A 266 22.03 -0.91 -11.50
C PRO A 266 20.52 -0.78 -11.76
N PHE A 267 19.88 0.17 -11.07
CA PHE A 267 18.49 0.53 -11.36
C PHE A 267 18.36 1.18 -12.74
N THR A 268 17.23 0.91 -13.38
CA THR A 268 16.82 1.52 -14.63
C THR A 268 15.58 2.40 -14.40
N PHE A 269 15.43 3.45 -15.20
CA PHE A 269 14.35 4.43 -15.05
C PHE A 269 13.68 4.66 -16.39
N GLN A 270 12.36 4.56 -16.40
CA GLN A 270 11.54 4.81 -17.59
C GLN A 270 11.26 6.30 -17.77
N ARG A 271 11.28 7.08 -16.68
CA ARG A 271 10.91 8.49 -16.65
C ARG A 271 11.56 9.24 -15.50
N ASP A 272 11.59 10.55 -15.61
CA ASP A 272 11.95 11.45 -14.52
C ASP A 272 10.85 11.50 -13.46
N TYR A 273 11.18 11.98 -12.27
CA TYR A 273 10.25 12.21 -11.18
C TYR A 273 9.33 13.42 -11.45
N GLY A 274 8.05 13.28 -11.14
CA GLY A 274 7.00 14.30 -11.28
C GLY A 274 5.85 14.07 -10.31
N SER A 275 4.63 13.84 -10.83
CA SER A 275 3.42 13.49 -10.07
C SER A 275 2.65 12.31 -10.67
N TYR A 276 3.24 11.64 -11.63
CA TYR A 276 2.62 10.57 -12.41
C TYR A 276 2.07 9.42 -11.56
N VAL A 277 2.81 8.99 -10.55
CA VAL A 277 2.39 7.83 -9.74
C VAL A 277 1.14 8.15 -8.94
N MET A 278 1.05 9.34 -8.35
CA MET A 278 -0.16 9.75 -7.64
C MET A 278 -1.36 9.86 -8.58
N GLU A 279 -1.18 10.41 -9.78
CA GLU A 279 -2.24 10.55 -10.78
C GLU A 279 -2.75 9.19 -11.29
N GLN A 280 -1.88 8.17 -11.34
CA GLN A 280 -2.18 6.84 -11.85
C GLN A 280 -2.45 5.78 -10.77
N VAL A 281 -2.36 6.14 -9.48
CA VAL A 281 -2.52 5.18 -8.39
C VAL A 281 -3.86 4.45 -8.47
N LEU A 282 -3.85 3.19 -8.05
CA LEU A 282 -5.00 2.30 -8.07
C LEU A 282 -5.64 2.25 -6.68
N PHE A 283 -6.96 2.40 -6.60
CA PHE A 283 -7.69 2.27 -5.34
C PHE A 283 -8.33 0.89 -5.20
N LYS A 284 -8.33 0.34 -4.01
CA LYS A 284 -9.19 -0.77 -3.63
C LYS A 284 -10.45 -0.20 -3.01
N ILE A 285 -11.54 -0.14 -3.76
CA ILE A 285 -12.71 0.64 -3.37
C ILE A 285 -13.76 -0.23 -2.68
N SER A 286 -14.29 -1.23 -3.39
CA SER A 286 -15.50 -1.93 -2.96
C SER A 286 -15.21 -3.12 -2.06
N PHE A 287 -14.01 -3.71 -2.13
CA PHE A 287 -13.63 -4.90 -1.38
C PHE A 287 -12.11 -5.05 -1.24
N PRO A 288 -11.63 -5.66 -0.14
CA PRO A 288 -10.20 -5.86 0.14
C PRO A 288 -9.70 -7.14 -0.54
N ALA A 289 -9.48 -7.13 -1.85
CA ALA A 289 -8.85 -8.22 -2.57
C ALA A 289 -7.44 -7.82 -3.04
N GLU A 290 -6.52 -8.77 -3.07
CA GLU A 290 -5.23 -8.57 -3.73
C GLU A 290 -5.46 -8.05 -5.15
N PHE A 291 -4.65 -7.06 -5.61
CA PHE A 291 -5.10 -6.21 -6.71
C PHE A 291 -5.23 -6.94 -8.05
N HIS A 292 -4.41 -7.97 -8.30
CA HIS A 292 -4.52 -8.78 -9.52
C HIS A 292 -5.83 -9.59 -9.58
N ALA A 293 -6.50 -9.80 -8.44
CA ALA A 293 -7.78 -10.47 -8.35
C ALA A 293 -8.99 -9.52 -8.42
N GLN A 294 -8.81 -8.19 -8.37
CA GLN A 294 -9.93 -7.25 -8.27
C GLN A 294 -10.99 -7.49 -9.36
N THR A 295 -10.58 -7.56 -10.62
CA THR A 295 -11.51 -7.79 -11.73
C THR A 295 -12.04 -9.23 -11.77
N ALA A 296 -11.31 -10.22 -11.26
CA ALA A 296 -11.83 -11.59 -11.10
C ALA A 296 -12.98 -11.63 -10.08
N VAL A 297 -12.86 -10.87 -9.00
CA VAL A 297 -13.94 -10.72 -8.00
C VAL A 297 -15.14 -9.97 -8.59
N GLU A 298 -14.91 -8.91 -9.38
CA GLU A 298 -15.99 -8.22 -10.10
C GLU A 298 -16.71 -9.19 -11.09
N CYS A 299 -15.98 -10.05 -11.78
CA CYS A 299 -16.55 -11.12 -12.61
C CYS A 299 -17.40 -12.10 -11.78
N ALA A 300 -16.88 -12.50 -10.63
CA ALA A 300 -17.59 -13.43 -9.74
C ALA A 300 -18.90 -12.82 -9.20
N PHE A 301 -18.93 -11.53 -8.87
CA PHE A 301 -20.16 -10.84 -8.45
C PHE A 301 -21.22 -10.80 -9.57
N GLN A 302 -20.81 -10.59 -10.82
CA GLN A 302 -21.73 -10.63 -11.94
C GLN A 302 -22.25 -12.06 -12.16
N LEU A 303 -21.39 -13.07 -12.10
CA LEU A 303 -21.80 -14.48 -12.22
C LEU A 303 -22.68 -14.94 -11.06
N TYR A 304 -22.54 -14.39 -9.85
CA TYR A 304 -23.43 -14.68 -8.73
C TYR A 304 -24.89 -14.40 -9.07
N GLN A 305 -25.19 -13.35 -9.84
CA GLN A 305 -26.53 -13.03 -10.28
C GLN A 305 -27.11 -14.13 -11.21
N GLU A 306 -26.25 -14.75 -12.02
CA GLU A 306 -26.63 -15.78 -12.97
C GLU A 306 -26.71 -17.18 -12.34
N VAL A 307 -25.69 -17.56 -11.54
CA VAL A 307 -25.52 -18.95 -11.09
C VAL A 307 -25.49 -19.12 -9.57
N GLY A 308 -25.49 -18.06 -8.76
CA GLY A 308 -25.36 -18.13 -7.31
C GLY A 308 -26.39 -19.06 -6.66
N HIS A 309 -27.63 -19.12 -7.19
CA HIS A 309 -28.68 -20.01 -6.73
C HIS A 309 -28.35 -21.51 -6.96
N LYS A 310 -27.39 -21.84 -7.84
CA LYS A 310 -26.91 -23.19 -8.14
C LYS A 310 -25.67 -23.57 -7.32
N LEU A 311 -25.22 -22.74 -6.36
CA LEU A 311 -24.00 -22.92 -5.58
C LEU A 311 -24.25 -23.00 -4.08
N GLN A 312 -25.51 -23.21 -3.67
CA GLN A 312 -25.92 -23.11 -2.26
C GLN A 312 -25.50 -24.34 -1.41
N THR A 313 -25.21 -25.46 -2.05
CA THR A 313 -24.79 -26.69 -1.38
C THR A 313 -23.58 -27.32 -2.08
N THR A 314 -22.79 -28.10 -1.35
CA THR A 314 -21.66 -28.88 -1.93
C THR A 314 -22.14 -29.85 -3.02
N SER A 315 -23.36 -30.40 -2.88
CA SER A 315 -23.98 -31.27 -3.89
C SER A 315 -24.24 -30.53 -5.21
N GLN A 316 -24.71 -29.27 -5.14
CA GLN A 316 -24.88 -28.44 -6.35
C GLN A 316 -23.53 -28.08 -6.97
N ILE A 317 -22.51 -27.75 -6.15
CA ILE A 317 -21.15 -27.48 -6.61
C ILE A 317 -20.54 -28.73 -7.28
N ALA A 318 -20.88 -29.92 -6.82
CA ALA A 318 -20.44 -31.17 -7.44
C ALA A 318 -20.89 -31.35 -8.90
N ALA A 319 -21.96 -30.64 -9.33
CA ALA A 319 -22.41 -30.62 -10.73
C ALA A 319 -21.49 -29.77 -11.64
N ILE A 320 -20.61 -28.93 -11.07
CA ILE A 320 -19.59 -28.21 -11.83
C ILE A 320 -18.52 -29.19 -12.28
N ASP A 321 -18.16 -29.12 -13.56
CA ASP A 321 -17.00 -29.79 -14.12
C ASP A 321 -15.73 -29.01 -13.78
N LYS A 322 -15.66 -27.74 -14.22
CA LYS A 322 -14.56 -26.81 -13.95
C LYS A 322 -14.99 -25.36 -13.97
N ILE A 323 -14.19 -24.51 -13.34
CA ILE A 323 -14.27 -23.05 -13.40
C ILE A 323 -12.95 -22.56 -14.00
N VAL A 324 -13.02 -21.84 -15.09
CA VAL A 324 -11.82 -21.28 -15.74
C VAL A 324 -11.71 -19.81 -15.37
N ILE A 325 -10.60 -19.43 -14.75
CA ILE A 325 -10.19 -18.06 -14.47
C ILE A 325 -9.11 -17.70 -15.49
N THR A 326 -9.47 -16.92 -16.50
CA THR A 326 -8.51 -16.42 -17.48
C THR A 326 -7.89 -15.14 -16.93
N THR A 327 -6.56 -15.09 -16.87
CA THR A 327 -5.84 -14.00 -16.20
C THR A 327 -4.51 -13.68 -16.89
N HIS A 328 -3.65 -12.87 -16.27
CA HIS A 328 -2.31 -12.50 -16.74
C HIS A 328 -1.21 -13.19 -15.90
N GLU A 329 0.02 -13.23 -16.41
CA GLU A 329 1.17 -13.94 -15.82
C GLU A 329 1.41 -13.54 -14.34
N SER A 330 1.32 -12.26 -14.04
CA SER A 330 1.59 -11.77 -12.68
C SER A 330 0.59 -12.34 -11.66
N ALA A 331 -0.69 -12.47 -11.99
CA ALA A 331 -1.68 -13.08 -11.12
C ALA A 331 -1.36 -14.56 -10.86
N ILE A 332 -1.05 -15.33 -11.91
CA ILE A 332 -0.67 -16.74 -11.76
C ILE A 332 0.54 -16.89 -10.84
N ARG A 333 1.56 -16.07 -11.05
CA ARG A 333 2.79 -16.14 -10.26
C ARG A 333 2.61 -15.79 -8.77
N ILE A 334 1.62 -14.94 -8.45
CA ILE A 334 1.49 -14.36 -7.11
C ILE A 334 0.36 -14.98 -6.31
N ILE A 335 -0.82 -15.16 -6.93
CA ILE A 335 -2.07 -15.47 -6.23
C ILE A 335 -2.77 -16.73 -6.71
N ASP A 336 -2.23 -17.46 -7.67
CA ASP A 336 -2.71 -18.82 -8.01
C ASP A 336 -2.19 -19.82 -6.98
N LYS A 337 -3.05 -20.21 -6.02
CA LYS A 337 -2.68 -21.08 -4.90
C LYS A 337 -3.63 -22.25 -4.78
N THR A 338 -3.02 -23.43 -4.65
CA THR A 338 -3.72 -24.69 -4.36
C THR A 338 -3.42 -25.16 -2.94
N GLY A 339 -4.20 -26.11 -2.43
CA GLY A 339 -4.02 -26.68 -1.09
C GLY A 339 -4.61 -25.82 0.04
N PRO A 340 -4.30 -26.13 1.31
CA PRO A 340 -4.87 -25.45 2.47
C PRO A 340 -4.44 -23.99 2.55
N LEU A 341 -5.31 -23.17 3.14
CA LEU A 341 -5.08 -21.75 3.42
C LEU A 341 -5.23 -21.52 4.92
N ASP A 342 -4.11 -21.40 5.62
CA ASP A 342 -4.06 -21.54 7.07
C ASP A 342 -4.45 -20.25 7.85
N ASN A 343 -4.46 -19.09 7.16
CA ASN A 343 -4.71 -17.81 7.83
C ASN A 343 -5.27 -16.76 6.86
N PRO A 344 -5.80 -15.64 7.36
CA PRO A 344 -6.34 -14.55 6.51
C PRO A 344 -5.36 -14.02 5.46
N ALA A 345 -4.06 -14.01 5.76
CA ALA A 345 -3.04 -13.53 4.84
C ALA A 345 -2.76 -14.49 3.67
N ASP A 346 -3.08 -15.78 3.80
CA ASP A 346 -3.08 -16.72 2.68
C ASP A 346 -4.30 -16.53 1.79
N ARG A 347 -5.47 -16.30 2.41
CA ARG A 347 -6.78 -16.25 1.76
C ARG A 347 -6.93 -14.98 0.90
N ASP A 348 -6.51 -13.83 1.39
CA ASP A 348 -6.57 -12.56 0.66
C ASP A 348 -5.54 -12.46 -0.50
N HIS A 349 -4.65 -13.46 -0.61
CA HIS A 349 -3.67 -13.66 -1.70
C HIS A 349 -3.89 -14.97 -2.45
N CYS A 350 -5.13 -15.45 -2.52
CA CYS A 350 -5.55 -16.61 -3.30
C CYS A 350 -6.72 -16.24 -4.21
N ILE A 351 -6.48 -16.15 -5.53
CA ILE A 351 -7.51 -15.74 -6.50
C ILE A 351 -8.72 -16.68 -6.46
N GLN A 352 -8.49 -17.97 -6.26
CA GLN A 352 -9.57 -18.96 -6.18
C GLN A 352 -10.44 -18.74 -4.94
N TYR A 353 -9.83 -18.38 -3.79
CA TYR A 353 -10.59 -18.10 -2.57
C TYR A 353 -11.49 -16.87 -2.75
N MET A 354 -10.90 -15.77 -3.23
CA MET A 354 -11.62 -14.52 -3.46
C MET A 354 -12.75 -14.67 -4.48
N ALA A 355 -12.51 -15.38 -5.58
CA ALA A 355 -13.53 -15.72 -6.57
C ALA A 355 -14.62 -16.62 -5.99
N ALA A 356 -14.28 -17.62 -5.16
CA ALA A 356 -15.25 -18.49 -4.50
C ALA A 356 -16.20 -17.70 -3.59
N ILE A 357 -15.68 -16.80 -2.76
CA ILE A 357 -16.52 -15.90 -1.93
C ILE A 357 -17.45 -15.06 -2.81
N GLY A 358 -16.91 -14.47 -3.88
CA GLY A 358 -17.70 -13.68 -4.83
C GLY A 358 -18.84 -14.48 -5.47
N LEU A 359 -18.58 -15.72 -5.89
CA LEU A 359 -19.58 -16.63 -6.45
C LEU A 359 -20.63 -17.11 -5.46
N LEU A 360 -20.27 -17.20 -4.15
CA LEU A 360 -21.19 -17.67 -3.10
C LEU A 360 -22.05 -16.55 -2.52
N LYS A 361 -21.53 -15.33 -2.44
CA LYS A 361 -22.15 -14.23 -1.69
C LYS A 361 -22.54 -13.01 -2.54
N GLY A 362 -21.93 -12.84 -3.72
CA GLY A 362 -22.07 -11.61 -4.53
C GLY A 362 -21.43 -10.38 -3.89
N ASN A 363 -20.64 -10.55 -2.82
CA ASN A 363 -19.85 -9.52 -2.17
C ASN A 363 -18.58 -10.11 -1.55
N LEU A 364 -17.66 -9.25 -1.10
CA LEU A 364 -16.45 -9.64 -0.39
C LEU A 364 -16.09 -8.54 0.61
N THR A 365 -15.84 -8.92 1.85
CA THR A 365 -15.42 -8.03 2.95
C THR A 365 -14.19 -8.59 3.64
N ALA A 366 -13.51 -7.77 4.46
CA ALA A 366 -12.37 -8.23 5.25
C ALA A 366 -12.72 -9.38 6.21
N LYS A 367 -13.97 -9.46 6.68
CA LYS A 367 -14.45 -10.56 7.53
C LYS A 367 -14.51 -11.90 6.82
N ASP A 368 -14.60 -11.89 5.49
CA ASP A 368 -14.66 -13.12 4.70
C ASP A 368 -13.34 -13.88 4.66
N TYR A 369 -12.26 -13.31 5.15
CA TYR A 369 -10.98 -13.96 5.32
C TYR A 369 -10.78 -14.60 6.69
N GLU A 370 -11.66 -14.34 7.66
CA GLU A 370 -11.56 -14.93 9.01
C GLU A 370 -11.91 -16.44 9.01
N ASP A 371 -11.38 -17.15 10.00
CA ASP A 371 -11.53 -18.62 10.11
C ASP A 371 -13.01 -19.07 10.18
N SER A 372 -13.86 -18.25 10.80
CA SER A 372 -15.30 -18.53 10.90
C SER A 372 -16.01 -18.59 9.55
N VAL A 373 -15.53 -17.86 8.55
CA VAL A 373 -16.07 -17.93 7.17
C VAL A 373 -15.33 -18.98 6.36
N ALA A 374 -14.01 -19.04 6.51
CA ALA A 374 -13.17 -19.97 5.76
C ALA A 374 -13.49 -21.45 6.05
N SER A 375 -14.13 -21.75 7.17
CA SER A 375 -14.59 -23.10 7.52
C SER A 375 -15.81 -23.58 6.70
N ASP A 376 -16.41 -22.75 5.86
CA ASP A 376 -17.50 -23.15 4.96
C ASP A 376 -16.98 -24.10 3.87
N PRO A 377 -17.43 -25.40 3.85
CA PRO A 377 -16.90 -26.40 2.94
C PRO A 377 -17.20 -26.10 1.45
N ARG A 378 -18.14 -25.22 1.17
CA ARG A 378 -18.45 -24.79 -0.21
C ARG A 378 -17.31 -24.02 -0.84
N ILE A 379 -16.53 -23.29 -0.03
CA ILE A 379 -15.39 -22.48 -0.52
C ILE A 379 -14.33 -23.40 -1.13
N ASP A 380 -13.87 -24.41 -0.37
CA ASP A 380 -12.86 -25.35 -0.87
C ASP A 380 -13.42 -26.22 -2.01
N SER A 381 -14.69 -26.63 -1.94
CA SER A 381 -15.34 -27.35 -3.03
C SER A 381 -15.35 -26.56 -4.36
N LEU A 382 -15.49 -25.23 -4.31
CA LEU A 382 -15.36 -24.36 -5.50
C LEU A 382 -13.92 -24.19 -5.91
N ARG A 383 -13.00 -23.95 -4.97
CA ARG A 383 -11.58 -23.76 -5.25
C ARG A 383 -10.97 -24.95 -5.99
N GLU A 384 -11.32 -26.17 -5.60
CA GLU A 384 -10.87 -27.41 -6.24
C GLU A 384 -11.31 -27.54 -7.71
N LYS A 385 -12.35 -26.80 -8.13
CA LYS A 385 -12.83 -26.75 -9.50
C LYS A 385 -12.19 -25.64 -10.34
N MET A 386 -11.45 -24.74 -9.72
CA MET A 386 -10.89 -23.56 -10.39
C MET A 386 -9.53 -23.85 -11.00
N VAL A 387 -9.36 -23.38 -12.25
CA VAL A 387 -8.10 -23.46 -12.99
C VAL A 387 -7.77 -22.07 -13.51
N CYS A 388 -6.59 -21.55 -13.19
CA CYS A 388 -6.08 -20.30 -13.76
C CYS A 388 -5.39 -20.56 -15.10
N VAL A 389 -5.72 -19.77 -16.11
CA VAL A 389 -5.16 -19.87 -17.46
C VAL A 389 -4.65 -18.49 -17.89
N GLU A 390 -3.39 -18.44 -18.30
CA GLU A 390 -2.82 -17.22 -18.86
C GLU A 390 -3.43 -16.91 -20.24
N LYS A 391 -3.80 -15.64 -20.45
CA LYS A 391 -4.05 -15.06 -21.75
C LYS A 391 -2.95 -14.07 -22.08
N ALA A 392 -2.12 -14.39 -23.07
CA ALA A 392 -0.94 -13.58 -23.44
C ALA A 392 -1.28 -12.11 -23.75
N GLU A 393 -2.49 -11.83 -24.25
CA GLU A 393 -2.99 -10.47 -24.45
C GLU A 393 -3.11 -9.72 -23.11
N TYR A 394 -3.67 -10.35 -22.07
CA TYR A 394 -3.81 -9.76 -20.74
C TYR A 394 -2.45 -9.47 -20.11
N THR A 395 -1.47 -10.35 -20.30
CA THR A 395 -0.09 -10.12 -19.84
C THR A 395 0.56 -8.93 -20.57
N ARG A 396 0.39 -8.81 -21.89
CA ARG A 396 0.92 -7.64 -22.63
C ARG A 396 0.27 -6.33 -22.17
N ASP A 397 -1.05 -6.33 -22.05
CA ASP A 397 -1.82 -5.14 -21.70
C ASP A 397 -1.59 -4.70 -20.24
N TYR A 398 -1.26 -5.64 -19.36
CA TYR A 398 -0.82 -5.35 -17.98
C TYR A 398 0.52 -4.60 -17.96
N LEU A 399 1.45 -4.97 -18.85
CA LEU A 399 2.79 -4.36 -18.91
C LEU A 399 2.82 -3.07 -19.75
N ASP A 400 1.79 -2.81 -20.55
CA ASP A 400 1.68 -1.62 -21.39
C ASP A 400 1.43 -0.38 -20.52
N PRO A 401 2.34 0.62 -20.50
CA PRO A 401 2.22 1.84 -19.68
C PRO A 401 0.95 2.65 -19.97
N GLU A 402 0.45 2.58 -21.22
CA GLU A 402 -0.74 3.32 -21.65
C GLU A 402 -2.04 2.61 -21.24
N LYS A 403 -1.99 1.29 -21.08
CA LYS A 403 -3.16 0.49 -20.70
C LYS A 403 -3.22 0.22 -19.20
N ARG A 404 -2.14 -0.34 -18.63
CA ARG A 404 -2.09 -0.83 -17.26
C ARG A 404 -3.32 -1.65 -16.89
N SER A 405 -3.70 -2.54 -17.82
CA SER A 405 -4.87 -3.40 -17.71
C SER A 405 -4.69 -4.46 -16.62
N ILE A 406 -5.77 -4.81 -15.92
CA ILE A 406 -5.78 -5.86 -14.91
C ILE A 406 -6.92 -6.82 -15.26
N ALA A 407 -6.91 -7.28 -16.50
CA ALA A 407 -7.98 -8.06 -17.06
C ALA A 407 -8.06 -9.47 -16.45
N ASN A 408 -9.27 -9.84 -16.08
CA ASN A 408 -9.64 -11.21 -15.72
C ASN A 408 -10.95 -11.59 -16.40
N ALA A 409 -11.16 -12.89 -16.62
CA ALA A 409 -12.46 -13.43 -17.04
C ALA A 409 -12.75 -14.72 -16.29
N ILE A 410 -14.03 -14.99 -16.00
CA ILE A 410 -14.47 -16.23 -15.37
C ILE A 410 -15.59 -16.87 -16.18
N GLN A 411 -15.50 -18.20 -16.37
CA GLN A 411 -16.54 -19.00 -16.97
C GLN A 411 -16.67 -20.34 -16.21
N ILE A 412 -17.91 -20.79 -16.00
CA ILE A 412 -18.25 -22.03 -15.30
C ILE A 412 -18.79 -23.04 -16.29
N PHE A 413 -18.27 -24.25 -16.26
CA PHE A 413 -18.70 -25.38 -17.08
C PHE A 413 -19.32 -26.45 -16.19
N PHE A 414 -20.51 -26.93 -16.56
CA PHE A 414 -21.23 -27.94 -15.81
C PHE A 414 -21.09 -29.33 -16.48
N LYS A 415 -21.21 -30.40 -15.67
CA LYS A 415 -21.10 -31.80 -16.14
C LYS A 415 -22.18 -32.22 -17.13
N ASP A 416 -23.31 -31.53 -17.14
CA ASP A 416 -24.40 -31.73 -18.11
C ASP A 416 -24.14 -31.10 -19.49
N GLY A 417 -22.98 -30.47 -19.67
CA GLY A 417 -22.57 -29.80 -20.90
C GLY A 417 -23.04 -28.35 -21.00
N THR A 418 -23.80 -27.85 -20.04
CA THR A 418 -24.15 -26.41 -19.97
C THR A 418 -23.00 -25.58 -19.45
N GLN A 419 -23.03 -24.28 -19.69
CA GLN A 419 -22.01 -23.33 -19.21
C GLN A 419 -22.63 -22.00 -18.85
N SER A 420 -21.97 -21.26 -18.00
CA SER A 420 -22.32 -19.87 -17.70
C SER A 420 -21.88 -18.92 -18.81
N SER A 421 -22.34 -17.68 -18.74
CA SER A 421 -21.73 -16.59 -19.49
C SER A 421 -20.22 -16.51 -19.17
N ASN A 422 -19.42 -16.12 -20.17
CA ASN A 422 -18.03 -15.76 -19.97
C ASN A 422 -17.96 -14.28 -19.61
N ILE A 423 -17.82 -13.97 -18.33
CA ILE A 423 -17.75 -12.59 -17.85
C ILE A 423 -16.28 -12.15 -17.82
N ALA A 424 -15.99 -11.01 -18.46
CA ALA A 424 -14.66 -10.41 -18.48
C ALA A 424 -14.72 -8.96 -18.02
N VAL A 425 -13.80 -8.57 -17.15
CA VAL A 425 -13.60 -7.19 -16.69
C VAL A 425 -12.14 -6.82 -16.89
N GLU A 426 -11.88 -5.70 -17.56
CA GLU A 426 -10.53 -5.26 -17.87
C GLU A 426 -9.95 -4.31 -16.81
N TYR A 427 -10.72 -3.32 -16.39
CA TYR A 427 -10.30 -2.31 -15.43
C TYR A 427 -11.16 -2.40 -14.17
N PRO A 428 -10.57 -2.54 -12.97
CA PRO A 428 -11.33 -2.52 -11.73
C PRO A 428 -11.86 -1.12 -11.44
N ILE A 429 -12.92 -1.03 -10.59
CA ILE A 429 -13.54 0.26 -10.25
C ILE A 429 -12.58 1.31 -9.70
N GLY A 430 -11.49 0.87 -9.06
CA GLY A 430 -10.44 1.76 -8.52
C GLY A 430 -9.40 2.21 -9.55
N HIS A 431 -9.51 1.78 -10.80
CA HIS A 431 -8.60 2.18 -11.87
C HIS A 431 -8.85 3.62 -12.32
N ARG A 432 -7.79 4.34 -12.77
CA ARG A 432 -7.90 5.72 -13.24
C ARG A 432 -9.00 5.91 -14.30
N ARG A 433 -9.16 4.95 -15.22
CA ARG A 433 -10.17 5.00 -16.30
C ARG A 433 -11.61 4.92 -15.81
N ARG A 434 -11.83 4.56 -14.53
CA ARG A 434 -13.16 4.44 -13.89
C ARG A 434 -13.32 5.38 -12.69
N ARG A 435 -12.56 6.49 -12.62
CA ARG A 435 -12.58 7.45 -11.50
C ARG A 435 -13.95 8.09 -11.29
N GLU A 436 -14.71 8.37 -12.36
CA GLU A 436 -16.05 8.97 -12.24
C GLU A 436 -17.01 8.09 -11.45
N GLU A 437 -16.99 6.78 -11.66
CA GLU A 437 -17.80 5.82 -10.89
C GLU A 437 -17.11 5.41 -9.57
N GLY A 438 -15.80 5.39 -9.54
CA GLY A 438 -15.02 4.93 -8.38
C GLY A 438 -14.96 5.91 -7.22
N ILE A 439 -14.77 7.21 -7.47
CA ILE A 439 -14.60 8.19 -6.39
C ILE A 439 -15.83 8.32 -5.50
N PRO A 440 -17.08 8.35 -6.00
CA PRO A 440 -18.26 8.31 -5.13
C PRO A 440 -18.31 7.09 -4.20
N GLU A 441 -17.93 5.92 -4.69
CA GLU A 441 -17.86 4.69 -3.88
C GLU A 441 -16.71 4.70 -2.88
N LEU A 442 -15.57 5.33 -3.22
CA LEU A 442 -14.47 5.58 -2.28
C LEU A 442 -14.93 6.46 -1.11
N VAL A 443 -15.65 7.54 -1.40
CA VAL A 443 -16.22 8.41 -0.37
C VAL A 443 -17.22 7.65 0.50
N LYS A 444 -18.03 6.77 -0.08
CA LYS A 444 -18.93 5.90 0.66
C LYS A 444 -18.19 4.92 1.56
N LYS A 445 -17.12 4.30 1.07
CA LYS A 445 -16.21 3.47 1.89
C LYS A 445 -15.67 4.25 3.09
N PHE A 446 -15.19 5.48 2.85
CA PHE A 446 -14.69 6.34 3.94
C PHE A 446 -15.78 6.64 4.97
N LYS A 447 -17.01 6.97 4.55
CA LYS A 447 -18.17 7.18 5.47
C LYS A 447 -18.43 5.96 6.33
N VAL A 448 -18.48 4.77 5.73
CA VAL A 448 -18.69 3.51 6.46
C VAL A 448 -17.60 3.30 7.50
N ASN A 449 -16.36 3.62 7.17
CA ASN A 449 -15.23 3.45 8.06
C ASN A 449 -15.17 4.50 9.18
N LEU A 450 -15.58 5.74 8.91
CA LEU A 450 -15.77 6.76 9.94
C LEU A 450 -16.82 6.35 10.98
N ALA A 451 -17.96 5.78 10.54
CA ALA A 451 -19.05 5.33 11.40
C ALA A 451 -18.63 4.25 12.41
N ARG A 452 -17.49 3.57 12.20
CA ARG A 452 -16.91 2.60 13.14
C ARG A 452 -16.33 3.25 14.38
N ARG A 453 -15.95 4.54 14.30
CA ARG A 453 -15.17 5.25 15.35
C ARG A 453 -15.88 6.49 15.88
N PHE A 454 -16.67 7.16 15.07
CA PHE A 454 -17.18 8.50 15.36
C PHE A 454 -18.72 8.52 15.28
N ASP A 455 -19.34 9.34 16.14
CA ASP A 455 -20.77 9.62 16.06
C ASP A 455 -21.12 10.44 14.80
N ASP A 456 -22.43 10.56 14.50
CA ASP A 456 -22.92 11.19 13.28
C ASP A 456 -22.48 12.66 13.13
N ASN A 457 -22.40 13.41 14.24
CA ASN A 457 -21.99 14.82 14.21
C ASN A 457 -20.50 14.92 13.85
N LYS A 458 -19.66 14.07 14.46
CA LYS A 458 -18.22 14.04 14.21
C LYS A 458 -17.92 13.53 12.80
N GLN A 459 -18.62 12.51 12.32
CA GLN A 459 -18.53 12.04 10.93
C GLN A 459 -18.82 13.18 9.96
N LYS A 460 -19.89 13.95 10.18
CA LYS A 460 -20.24 15.09 9.32
C LYS A 460 -19.13 16.14 9.32
N GLU A 461 -18.62 16.51 10.49
CA GLU A 461 -17.52 17.50 10.62
C GLU A 461 -16.28 17.07 9.83
N ILE A 462 -15.85 15.80 9.97
CA ILE A 462 -14.71 15.23 9.27
C ILE A 462 -14.96 15.22 7.75
N LEU A 463 -16.13 14.79 7.31
CA LEU A 463 -16.49 14.74 5.89
C LEU A 463 -16.55 16.14 5.26
N ASP A 464 -17.15 17.12 5.94
CA ASP A 464 -17.25 18.51 5.47
C ASP A 464 -15.86 19.15 5.30
N LEU A 465 -14.88 18.74 6.13
CA LEU A 465 -13.49 19.15 5.96
C LEU A 465 -12.82 18.39 4.81
N CYS A 466 -12.84 17.06 4.86
CA CYS A 466 -12.06 16.21 3.96
C CYS A 466 -12.51 16.29 2.50
N LEU A 467 -13.79 16.59 2.24
CA LEU A 467 -14.33 16.73 0.88
C LEU A 467 -14.17 18.13 0.29
N ASN A 468 -13.67 19.09 1.06
CA ASN A 468 -13.38 20.43 0.59
C ASN A 468 -11.85 20.63 0.46
N GLN A 469 -11.34 20.57 -0.76
CA GLN A 469 -9.90 20.62 -1.05
C GLN A 469 -9.21 21.83 -0.41
N SER A 470 -9.71 23.04 -0.69
CA SER A 470 -9.09 24.26 -0.20
C SER A 470 -9.13 24.38 1.33
N LYS A 471 -10.24 23.99 1.96
CA LYS A 471 -10.35 24.01 3.42
C LYS A 471 -9.40 22.99 4.05
N LEU A 472 -9.33 21.78 3.49
CA LEU A 472 -8.46 20.73 3.96
C LEU A 472 -6.99 21.14 3.87
N GLU A 473 -6.54 21.61 2.70
CA GLU A 473 -5.16 22.03 2.47
C GLU A 473 -4.68 23.09 3.45
N ASN A 474 -5.55 24.03 3.85
CA ASN A 474 -5.22 25.11 4.76
C ASN A 474 -5.40 24.77 6.26
N THR A 475 -5.87 23.56 6.58
CA THR A 475 -6.04 23.11 7.98
C THR A 475 -4.70 22.72 8.57
N ALA A 476 -4.41 23.16 9.80
CA ALA A 476 -3.24 22.69 10.54
C ALA A 476 -3.27 21.16 10.73
N VAL A 477 -2.13 20.49 10.57
CA VAL A 477 -2.07 19.04 10.71
C VAL A 477 -2.49 18.60 12.11
N SER A 478 -2.08 19.33 13.15
CA SER A 478 -2.49 19.03 14.53
C SER A 478 -4.01 19.09 14.71
N ASP A 479 -4.69 20.08 14.13
CA ASP A 479 -6.15 20.21 14.21
C ASP A 479 -6.86 19.09 13.42
N PHE A 480 -6.33 18.79 12.22
CA PHE A 480 -6.82 17.67 11.40
C PHE A 480 -6.73 16.33 12.14
N VAL A 481 -5.59 16.05 12.77
CA VAL A 481 -5.39 14.81 13.54
C VAL A 481 -6.25 14.80 14.81
N ASP A 482 -6.37 15.93 15.52
CA ASP A 482 -7.20 16.04 16.72
C ASP A 482 -8.68 15.80 16.46
N MET A 483 -9.17 16.13 15.26
CA MET A 483 -10.53 15.78 14.86
C MET A 483 -10.81 14.27 14.86
N MET A 484 -9.76 13.45 14.71
CA MET A 484 -9.85 11.99 14.54
C MET A 484 -9.22 11.22 15.72
N THR A 485 -9.01 11.85 16.86
CA THR A 485 -8.48 11.22 18.09
C THR A 485 -9.45 11.36 19.26
N PHE A 486 -9.26 10.58 20.33
CA PHE A 486 -10.11 10.54 21.54
C PHE A 486 -9.38 11.10 22.76
#